data_17ac80077ad0b87dcf8e56eaf653c1ca
#
_entry.id   17ac80077ad0b87dcf8e56eaf653c1ca
#
_cell.length_a   1.000
_cell.length_b   1.000
_cell.length_c   1.000
_cell.angle_alpha   90.00
_cell.angle_beta   90.00
_cell.angle_gamma   90.00
#
_symmetry.space_group_name_H-M   'P 1'
#
loop_
_entity.id
_entity.type
_entity.pdbx_description
1 polymer ?
#
loop_
_entity_poly.entity_id
_entity_poly.type
_entity_poly.pdbx_seq_one_letter_code
_entity_poly.pdbx_strand_id
1 'polypeptide(L)'
;MAENETRLDRLVALLPHGYAARAAAPERDALPLSQLINEMRASVGDPLRDSPADVHDNIAGGEVNTALDTVVIEGTGGVLAGYAVAYPVLDGAKPRVFLFGATRPSVHGQGIGSALIAWTMDRAHERLQQFPDGTIQAQCGEGEARTQRLYQSVGMRPIRWFHDLELRFAKRETGSEPERFTLPTGYTAEPFSSADPEAIRLLHNACFADHWGSSGMTPTVWHEEFLAHEGARPAYGEIVRDERGDAIAYQLTTEFPQDLATTGRMLWIDKLGVLAQHRGRGIGTTLIERHLARARRDGYEGVMLGVDTASLTGANKLYERIGFTPRYGGVRYILGDANFS
;
A
#
# COMPACT_ATOMS: atom_id res chain seq x y z
N MET A 1 -17.79 13.76 -21.71
CA MET A 1 -19.13 13.41 -21.17
C MET A 1 -19.76 12.26 -21.95
N ALA A 2 -19.95 12.36 -23.27
CA ALA A 2 -20.58 11.29 -24.06
C ALA A 2 -19.88 9.90 -23.98
N GLU A 3 -18.56 9.85 -23.97
CA GLU A 3 -17.81 8.59 -23.87
C GLU A 3 -17.98 7.91 -22.50
N ASN A 4 -18.05 8.71 -21.43
CA ASN A 4 -18.29 8.16 -20.08
C ASN A 4 -19.74 7.64 -19.90
N GLU A 5 -20.72 8.36 -20.44
CA GLU A 5 -22.11 7.87 -20.47
C GLU A 5 -22.19 6.53 -21.21
N THR A 6 -21.55 6.41 -22.37
CA THR A 6 -21.52 5.16 -23.15
C THR A 6 -20.81 4.02 -22.39
N ARG A 7 -19.80 4.32 -21.55
CA ARG A 7 -19.09 3.30 -20.74
C ARG A 7 -19.95 2.85 -19.56
N LEU A 8 -20.61 3.76 -18.88
CA LEU A 8 -21.53 3.45 -17.80
C LEU A 8 -22.75 2.67 -18.31
N ASP A 9 -23.30 3.01 -19.48
CA ASP A 9 -24.40 2.28 -20.11
C ASP A 9 -24.00 0.83 -20.42
N ARG A 10 -22.80 0.62 -20.97
CA ARG A 10 -22.26 -0.74 -21.19
C ARG A 10 -22.08 -1.51 -19.89
N LEU A 11 -21.60 -0.86 -18.84
CA LEU A 11 -21.50 -1.49 -17.52
C LEU A 11 -22.87 -1.90 -17.00
N VAL A 12 -23.86 -0.99 -17.02
CA VAL A 12 -25.22 -1.24 -16.54
C VAL A 12 -25.86 -2.42 -17.30
N ALA A 13 -25.62 -2.55 -18.60
CA ALA A 13 -26.10 -3.67 -19.39
C ALA A 13 -25.53 -5.04 -18.97
N LEU A 14 -24.38 -5.05 -18.28
CA LEU A 14 -23.75 -6.26 -17.74
C LEU A 14 -24.19 -6.58 -16.30
N LEU A 15 -24.84 -5.64 -15.61
CA LEU A 15 -25.28 -5.82 -14.23
C LEU A 15 -26.59 -6.62 -14.15
N PRO A 16 -26.79 -7.37 -13.07
CA PRO A 16 -28.10 -7.97 -12.78
C PRO A 16 -29.19 -6.91 -12.63
N HIS A 17 -30.43 -7.31 -12.81
CA HIS A 17 -31.58 -6.42 -12.63
C HIS A 17 -31.61 -5.81 -11.22
N GLY A 18 -31.90 -4.51 -11.10
CA GLY A 18 -31.99 -3.80 -9.82
C GLY A 18 -30.69 -3.16 -9.36
N TYR A 19 -29.61 -3.22 -10.14
CA TYR A 19 -28.39 -2.48 -9.89
C TYR A 19 -28.26 -1.28 -10.84
N ALA A 20 -27.67 -0.20 -10.31
CA ALA A 20 -27.32 0.98 -11.07
C ALA A 20 -25.82 1.28 -10.91
N ALA A 21 -25.25 1.99 -11.88
CA ALA A 21 -23.86 2.42 -11.86
C ALA A 21 -23.75 3.94 -11.98
N ARG A 22 -22.80 4.53 -11.27
CA ARG A 22 -22.44 5.96 -11.36
C ARG A 22 -20.98 6.16 -10.98
N ALA A 23 -20.43 7.34 -11.28
CA ALA A 23 -19.15 7.74 -10.71
C ALA A 23 -19.23 7.87 -9.17
N ALA A 24 -18.11 7.69 -8.48
CA ALA A 24 -18.04 7.96 -7.05
C ALA A 24 -18.23 9.46 -6.76
N ALA A 25 -18.71 9.75 -5.56
CA ALA A 25 -18.78 11.11 -5.00
C ALA A 25 -18.01 11.07 -3.66
N PRO A 26 -16.76 11.53 -3.60
CA PRO A 26 -15.85 11.30 -2.48
C PRO A 26 -16.45 11.63 -1.13
N GLU A 27 -17.05 12.81 -0.97
CA GLU A 27 -17.66 13.27 0.28
C GLU A 27 -18.84 12.40 0.75
N ARG A 28 -19.58 11.82 -0.19
CA ARG A 28 -20.72 10.97 0.11
C ARG A 28 -20.34 9.50 0.27
N ASP A 29 -19.41 9.04 -0.54
CA ASP A 29 -19.18 7.61 -0.72
C ASP A 29 -17.99 7.07 0.08
N ALA A 30 -17.08 7.91 0.58
CA ALA A 30 -15.88 7.46 1.30
C ALA A 30 -16.21 6.55 2.49
N LEU A 31 -17.15 6.94 3.35
CA LEU A 31 -17.57 6.12 4.50
C LEU A 31 -18.30 4.83 4.07
N PRO A 32 -19.33 4.84 3.20
CA PRO A 32 -19.96 3.60 2.74
C PRO A 32 -19.01 2.65 1.98
N LEU A 33 -18.05 3.19 1.24
CA LEU A 33 -17.04 2.39 0.54
C LEU A 33 -16.04 1.78 1.52
N SER A 34 -15.56 2.52 2.51
CA SER A 34 -14.69 1.99 3.58
C SER A 34 -15.37 0.79 4.26
N GLN A 35 -16.66 0.89 4.58
CA GLN A 35 -17.42 -0.21 5.15
C GLN A 35 -17.50 -1.43 4.22
N LEU A 36 -17.77 -1.21 2.92
CA LEU A 36 -17.81 -2.27 1.90
C LEU A 36 -16.45 -2.96 1.76
N ILE A 37 -15.38 -2.19 1.67
CA ILE A 37 -14.00 -2.71 1.55
C ILE A 37 -13.64 -3.53 2.78
N ASN A 38 -13.92 -3.01 3.98
CA ASN A 38 -13.61 -3.67 5.23
C ASN A 38 -14.43 -4.96 5.45
N GLU A 39 -15.68 -4.99 4.96
CA GLU A 39 -16.49 -6.21 4.93
C GLU A 39 -15.87 -7.27 3.99
N MET A 40 -15.43 -6.86 2.80
CA MET A 40 -14.74 -7.74 1.86
C MET A 40 -13.42 -8.25 2.45
N ARG A 41 -12.56 -7.37 3.00
CA ARG A 41 -11.29 -7.74 3.65
C ARG A 41 -11.51 -8.76 4.76
N ALA A 42 -12.50 -8.52 5.63
CA ALA A 42 -12.84 -9.46 6.70
C ALA A 42 -13.26 -10.84 6.16
N SER A 43 -13.98 -10.89 5.03
CA SER A 43 -14.45 -12.14 4.42
C SER A 43 -13.32 -13.01 3.85
N VAL A 44 -12.16 -12.42 3.58
CA VAL A 44 -10.97 -13.13 3.07
C VAL A 44 -9.85 -13.26 4.11
N GLY A 45 -10.10 -12.83 5.35
CA GLY A 45 -9.16 -12.93 6.46
C GLY A 45 -8.03 -11.89 6.43
N ASP A 46 -8.18 -10.83 5.63
CA ASP A 46 -7.26 -9.69 5.64
C ASP A 46 -7.46 -8.90 6.94
N PRO A 47 -6.41 -8.71 7.76
CA PRO A 47 -6.50 -8.02 9.04
C PRO A 47 -6.56 -6.49 8.91
N LEU A 48 -6.17 -5.93 7.76
CA LEU A 48 -6.10 -4.49 7.55
C LEU A 48 -7.48 -3.89 7.29
N ARG A 49 -7.61 -2.59 7.59
CA ARG A 49 -8.83 -1.82 7.37
C ARG A 49 -8.50 -0.51 6.68
N ASP A 50 -9.36 -0.10 5.77
CA ASP A 50 -9.28 1.23 5.16
C ASP A 50 -10.17 2.20 5.96
N SER A 51 -9.62 3.34 6.32
CA SER A 51 -10.40 4.44 6.88
C SER A 51 -11.22 5.15 5.79
N PRO A 52 -12.24 5.94 6.13
CA PRO A 52 -12.90 6.80 5.14
C PRO A 52 -11.95 7.80 4.46
N ALA A 53 -10.90 8.26 5.16
CA ALA A 53 -9.89 9.15 4.59
C ALA A 53 -9.05 8.42 3.52
N ASP A 54 -8.57 7.21 3.81
CA ASP A 54 -7.82 6.40 2.83
C ASP A 54 -8.64 6.16 1.57
N VAL A 55 -9.94 5.87 1.73
CA VAL A 55 -10.84 5.65 0.59
C VAL A 55 -11.09 6.94 -0.18
N HIS A 56 -11.28 8.07 0.52
CA HIS A 56 -11.40 9.37 -0.12
C HIS A 56 -10.19 9.65 -1.02
N ASP A 57 -8.98 9.46 -0.50
CA ASP A 57 -7.74 9.69 -1.24
C ASP A 57 -7.58 8.73 -2.44
N ASN A 58 -8.03 7.48 -2.30
CA ASN A 58 -8.04 6.53 -3.40
C ASN A 58 -8.98 6.90 -4.55
N ILE A 59 -10.09 7.59 -4.28
CA ILE A 59 -11.08 7.95 -5.31
C ILE A 59 -11.00 9.40 -5.79
N ALA A 60 -10.21 10.25 -5.13
CA ALA A 60 -10.09 11.68 -5.44
C ALA A 60 -8.65 12.20 -5.43
N GLY A 61 -7.67 11.43 -4.95
CA GLY A 61 -6.28 11.86 -4.82
C GLY A 61 -5.44 11.64 -6.07
N GLY A 62 -4.25 12.22 -6.09
CA GLY A 62 -3.27 12.07 -7.16
C GLY A 62 -3.79 12.51 -8.53
N GLU A 63 -3.58 11.67 -9.54
CA GLU A 63 -4.02 11.91 -10.92
C GLU A 63 -5.43 11.38 -11.25
N VAL A 64 -6.20 10.97 -10.23
CA VAL A 64 -7.54 10.40 -10.41
C VAL A 64 -8.53 11.48 -10.85
N ASN A 65 -9.17 11.27 -11.99
CA ASN A 65 -10.38 12.00 -12.36
C ASN A 65 -11.59 11.23 -11.83
N THR A 66 -12.09 11.62 -10.68
CA THR A 66 -13.18 10.90 -9.99
C THR A 66 -14.36 10.60 -10.90
N ALA A 67 -14.75 11.52 -11.78
CA ALA A 67 -15.89 11.35 -12.68
C ALA A 67 -15.65 10.29 -13.78
N LEU A 68 -14.40 10.04 -14.15
CA LEU A 68 -14.03 9.17 -15.27
C LEU A 68 -13.33 7.89 -14.83
N ASP A 69 -12.55 7.95 -13.74
CA ASP A 69 -11.68 6.86 -13.28
C ASP A 69 -12.31 6.01 -12.18
N THR A 70 -13.50 6.42 -11.67
CA THR A 70 -14.19 5.69 -10.60
C THR A 70 -15.59 5.26 -11.00
N VAL A 71 -16.04 4.16 -10.41
CA VAL A 71 -17.42 3.70 -10.52
C VAL A 71 -17.88 3.05 -9.23
N VAL A 72 -19.13 3.28 -8.84
CA VAL A 72 -19.82 2.58 -7.76
C VAL A 72 -21.07 1.91 -8.29
N ILE A 73 -21.37 0.73 -7.76
CA ILE A 73 -22.58 -0.03 -8.07
C ILE A 73 -23.51 0.08 -6.88
N GLU A 74 -24.71 0.60 -7.12
CA GLU A 74 -25.78 0.71 -6.16
C GLU A 74 -26.83 -0.37 -6.40
N GLY A 75 -27.18 -1.10 -5.34
CA GLY A 75 -28.30 -2.02 -5.32
C GLY A 75 -29.58 -1.36 -4.81
N THR A 76 -30.61 -2.17 -4.59
CA THR A 76 -31.89 -1.73 -4.05
C THR A 76 -31.72 -0.96 -2.73
N GLY A 77 -32.39 0.17 -2.62
CA GLY A 77 -32.30 1.04 -1.43
C GLY A 77 -31.03 1.88 -1.34
N GLY A 78 -30.25 2.00 -2.42
CA GLY A 78 -29.04 2.82 -2.45
C GLY A 78 -27.83 2.22 -1.71
N VAL A 79 -27.89 0.94 -1.35
CA VAL A 79 -26.77 0.24 -0.71
C VAL A 79 -25.69 -0.05 -1.74
N LEU A 80 -24.44 0.35 -1.44
CA LEU A 80 -23.31 0.06 -2.34
C LEU A 80 -23.02 -1.44 -2.38
N ALA A 81 -23.07 -2.01 -3.56
CA ALA A 81 -22.79 -3.43 -3.83
C ALA A 81 -21.36 -3.68 -4.30
N GLY A 82 -20.73 -2.69 -4.91
CA GLY A 82 -19.36 -2.76 -5.39
C GLY A 82 -18.84 -1.40 -5.83
N TYR A 83 -17.53 -1.33 -6.02
CA TYR A 83 -16.86 -0.17 -6.60
C TYR A 83 -15.62 -0.61 -7.37
N ALA A 84 -15.12 0.26 -8.25
CA ALA A 84 -13.83 0.12 -8.87
C ALA A 84 -13.20 1.46 -9.20
N VAL A 85 -11.86 1.48 -9.23
CA VAL A 85 -11.04 2.64 -9.59
C VAL A 85 -9.95 2.19 -10.56
N ALA A 86 -9.80 2.92 -11.67
CA ALA A 86 -8.61 2.88 -12.51
C ALA A 86 -7.68 4.00 -12.06
N TYR A 87 -6.77 3.71 -11.13
CA TYR A 87 -5.89 4.68 -10.48
C TYR A 87 -4.62 4.91 -11.33
N PRO A 88 -4.47 6.07 -11.99
CA PRO A 88 -3.33 6.34 -12.84
C PRO A 88 -2.12 6.81 -12.03
N VAL A 89 -0.93 6.36 -12.43
CA VAL A 89 0.38 6.88 -12.02
C VAL A 89 1.18 7.05 -13.32
N LEU A 90 1.03 8.20 -13.96
CA LEU A 90 1.54 8.45 -15.30
C LEU A 90 2.84 9.25 -15.29
N ASP A 91 3.08 10.03 -14.24
CA ASP A 91 4.33 10.74 -14.04
C ASP A 91 5.47 9.78 -13.70
N GLY A 92 6.57 9.87 -14.42
CA GLY A 92 7.77 9.09 -14.20
C GLY A 92 8.12 8.13 -15.32
N ALA A 93 9.20 7.37 -15.12
CA ALA A 93 9.80 6.50 -16.14
C ALA A 93 8.95 5.27 -16.52
N LYS A 94 7.96 4.92 -15.72
CA LYS A 94 7.14 3.71 -15.89
C LYS A 94 5.66 4.02 -15.66
N PRO A 95 4.96 4.58 -16.66
CA PRO A 95 3.54 4.84 -16.57
C PRO A 95 2.75 3.57 -16.27
N ARG A 96 1.77 3.68 -15.37
CA ARG A 96 0.95 2.53 -14.98
C ARG A 96 -0.43 2.96 -14.51
N VAL A 97 -1.38 2.05 -14.60
CA VAL A 97 -2.69 2.20 -13.99
C VAL A 97 -2.92 1.05 -13.03
N PHE A 98 -3.20 1.36 -11.77
CA PHE A 98 -3.60 0.37 -10.79
C PHE A 98 -5.11 0.18 -10.81
N LEU A 99 -5.55 -1.08 -10.80
CA LEU A 99 -6.95 -1.43 -10.67
C LEU A 99 -7.25 -1.73 -9.20
N PHE A 100 -8.09 -0.92 -8.59
CA PHE A 100 -8.66 -1.18 -7.28
C PHE A 100 -10.15 -1.46 -7.41
N GLY A 101 -10.68 -2.26 -6.51
CA GLY A 101 -12.11 -2.52 -6.46
C GLY A 101 -12.48 -3.58 -5.44
N ALA A 102 -13.72 -3.54 -5.02
CA ALA A 102 -14.32 -4.54 -4.14
C ALA A 102 -15.79 -4.73 -4.45
N THR A 103 -16.31 -5.91 -4.09
CA THR A 103 -17.75 -6.19 -4.07
C THR A 103 -18.14 -6.73 -2.71
N ARG A 104 -19.34 -6.41 -2.24
CA ARG A 104 -19.85 -7.00 -1.00
C ARG A 104 -19.86 -8.52 -1.09
N PRO A 105 -19.48 -9.24 -0.03
CA PRO A 105 -19.55 -10.72 -0.03
C PRO A 105 -20.94 -11.26 -0.36
N SER A 106 -22.01 -10.57 0.07
CA SER A 106 -23.40 -10.97 -0.15
C SER A 106 -23.84 -10.98 -1.63
N VAL A 107 -23.12 -10.28 -2.50
CA VAL A 107 -23.42 -10.23 -3.95
C VAL A 107 -22.41 -11.00 -4.80
N HIS A 108 -21.51 -11.77 -4.17
CA HIS A 108 -20.57 -12.59 -4.91
C HIS A 108 -21.26 -13.61 -5.81
N GLY A 109 -20.70 -13.87 -6.99
CA GLY A 109 -21.26 -14.81 -7.97
C GLY A 109 -22.36 -14.23 -8.87
N GLN A 110 -22.77 -12.98 -8.68
CA GLN A 110 -23.80 -12.32 -9.49
C GLN A 110 -23.22 -11.59 -10.73
N GLY A 111 -21.93 -11.71 -11.04
CA GLY A 111 -21.32 -11.07 -12.21
C GLY A 111 -20.81 -9.64 -11.99
N ILE A 112 -21.13 -9.01 -10.85
CA ILE A 112 -20.75 -7.61 -10.57
C ILE A 112 -19.23 -7.41 -10.65
N GLY A 113 -18.44 -8.30 -10.05
CA GLY A 113 -16.97 -8.21 -10.12
C GLY A 113 -16.43 -8.32 -11.55
N SER A 114 -17.04 -9.18 -12.40
CA SER A 114 -16.67 -9.30 -13.81
C SER A 114 -17.02 -8.04 -14.61
N ALA A 115 -18.14 -7.42 -14.31
CA ALA A 115 -18.54 -6.16 -14.94
C ALA A 115 -17.62 -5.00 -14.51
N LEU A 116 -17.24 -4.94 -13.23
CA LEU A 116 -16.32 -3.92 -12.70
C LEU A 116 -14.91 -4.06 -13.30
N ILE A 117 -14.35 -5.28 -13.40
CA ILE A 117 -13.01 -5.46 -13.97
C ILE A 117 -13.00 -5.11 -15.46
N ALA A 118 -14.03 -5.44 -16.21
CA ALA A 118 -14.15 -5.05 -17.61
C ALA A 118 -14.18 -3.53 -17.77
N TRP A 119 -14.95 -2.83 -16.95
CA TRP A 119 -15.03 -1.37 -16.93
C TRP A 119 -13.69 -0.71 -16.61
N THR A 120 -13.00 -1.20 -15.57
CA THR A 120 -11.68 -0.66 -15.18
C THR A 120 -10.61 -0.94 -16.22
N MET A 121 -10.64 -2.10 -16.87
CA MET A 121 -9.72 -2.44 -17.96
C MET A 121 -9.90 -1.50 -19.15
N ASP A 122 -11.14 -1.25 -19.58
CA ASP A 122 -11.43 -0.28 -20.66
C ASP A 122 -10.88 1.10 -20.31
N ARG A 123 -11.09 1.54 -19.05
CA ARG A 123 -10.60 2.84 -18.60
C ARG A 123 -9.07 2.90 -18.49
N ALA A 124 -8.45 1.83 -17.99
CA ALA A 124 -6.99 1.77 -17.88
C ALA A 124 -6.31 1.81 -19.27
N HIS A 125 -6.85 1.10 -20.25
CA HIS A 125 -6.35 1.18 -21.63
C HIS A 125 -6.46 2.59 -22.20
N GLU A 126 -7.57 3.29 -21.96
CA GLU A 126 -7.74 4.68 -22.40
C GLU A 126 -6.70 5.61 -21.76
N ARG A 127 -6.45 5.47 -20.45
CA ARG A 127 -5.42 6.26 -19.74
C ARG A 127 -4.01 6.00 -20.26
N LEU A 128 -3.75 4.80 -20.76
CA LEU A 128 -2.45 4.39 -21.29
C LEU A 128 -2.29 4.57 -22.80
N GLN A 129 -3.28 5.09 -23.52
CA GLN A 129 -3.21 5.25 -25.00
C GLN A 129 -1.96 6.00 -25.49
N GLN A 130 -1.47 6.98 -24.72
CA GLN A 130 -0.27 7.77 -25.04
C GLN A 130 1.03 7.16 -24.48
N PHE A 131 0.94 6.02 -23.79
CA PHE A 131 2.04 5.36 -23.11
C PHE A 131 2.16 3.90 -23.58
N PRO A 132 2.82 3.64 -24.72
CA PRO A 132 2.88 2.28 -25.31
C PRO A 132 3.54 1.25 -24.40
N ASP A 133 4.47 1.68 -23.54
CA ASP A 133 5.15 0.82 -22.56
C ASP A 133 4.45 0.83 -21.18
N GLY A 134 3.28 1.45 -21.10
CA GLY A 134 2.49 1.52 -19.87
C GLY A 134 1.93 0.16 -19.47
N THR A 135 1.77 -0.06 -18.16
CA THR A 135 1.28 -1.33 -17.63
C THR A 135 -0.01 -1.15 -16.83
N ILE A 136 -0.86 -2.18 -16.84
CA ILE A 136 -2.01 -2.26 -15.96
C ILE A 136 -1.65 -3.23 -14.83
N GLN A 137 -1.85 -2.80 -13.59
CA GLN A 137 -1.49 -3.57 -12.41
C GLN A 137 -2.68 -3.71 -11.46
N ALA A 138 -2.71 -4.82 -10.73
CA ALA A 138 -3.69 -5.07 -9.68
C ALA A 138 -3.04 -5.87 -8.55
N GLN A 139 -3.65 -5.86 -7.38
CA GLN A 139 -3.18 -6.66 -6.24
C GLN A 139 -4.37 -7.32 -5.55
N CYS A 140 -4.17 -8.52 -5.04
CA CYS A 140 -5.11 -9.21 -4.15
C CYS A 140 -4.35 -10.08 -3.15
N GLY A 141 -5.06 -10.57 -2.14
CA GLY A 141 -4.48 -11.53 -1.20
C GLY A 141 -4.13 -12.87 -1.84
N GLU A 142 -3.10 -13.53 -1.32
CA GLU A 142 -2.68 -14.87 -1.77
C GLU A 142 -3.81 -15.90 -1.62
N GLY A 143 -4.67 -15.76 -0.61
CA GLY A 143 -5.83 -16.62 -0.37
C GLY A 143 -7.06 -16.28 -1.23
N GLU A 144 -7.05 -15.20 -1.98
CA GLU A 144 -8.21 -14.70 -2.72
C GLU A 144 -8.39 -15.36 -4.10
N ALA A 145 -8.59 -16.68 -4.11
CA ALA A 145 -8.69 -17.46 -5.36
C ALA A 145 -9.75 -16.93 -6.35
N ARG A 146 -10.82 -16.28 -5.87
CA ARG A 146 -11.86 -15.66 -6.71
C ARG A 146 -11.30 -14.44 -7.44
N THR A 147 -10.66 -13.53 -6.75
CA THR A 147 -10.05 -12.32 -7.31
C THR A 147 -8.91 -12.68 -8.27
N GLN A 148 -8.09 -13.67 -7.91
CA GLN A 148 -7.03 -14.16 -8.78
C GLN A 148 -7.57 -14.70 -10.11
N ARG A 149 -8.65 -15.50 -10.08
CA ARG A 149 -9.31 -15.99 -11.32
C ARG A 149 -9.89 -14.83 -12.14
N LEU A 150 -10.43 -13.82 -11.47
CA LEU A 150 -10.95 -12.64 -12.16
C LEU A 150 -9.85 -11.89 -12.92
N TYR A 151 -8.67 -11.65 -12.30
CA TYR A 151 -7.53 -11.03 -12.97
C TYR A 151 -7.00 -11.89 -14.13
N GLN A 152 -6.89 -13.21 -13.93
CA GLN A 152 -6.47 -14.13 -14.98
C GLN A 152 -7.44 -14.15 -16.17
N SER A 153 -8.74 -14.00 -15.93
CA SER A 153 -9.78 -14.00 -16.99
C SER A 153 -9.66 -12.79 -17.95
N VAL A 154 -9.02 -11.71 -17.51
CA VAL A 154 -8.73 -10.54 -18.36
C VAL A 154 -7.26 -10.50 -18.83
N GLY A 155 -6.56 -11.63 -18.75
CA GLY A 155 -5.20 -11.78 -19.28
C GLY A 155 -4.08 -11.31 -18.36
N MET A 156 -4.38 -10.88 -17.13
CA MET A 156 -3.34 -10.49 -16.18
C MET A 156 -2.62 -11.74 -15.63
N ARG A 157 -1.32 -11.59 -15.38
CA ARG A 157 -0.48 -12.65 -14.80
C ARG A 157 0.15 -12.21 -13.48
N PRO A 158 0.35 -13.13 -12.50
CA PRO A 158 1.05 -12.82 -11.26
C PRO A 158 2.54 -12.60 -11.54
N ILE A 159 3.13 -11.62 -10.89
CA ILE A 159 4.54 -11.24 -11.09
C ILE A 159 5.34 -11.07 -9.80
N ARG A 160 4.68 -10.75 -8.68
CA ARG A 160 5.36 -10.45 -7.44
C ARG A 160 4.49 -10.79 -6.23
N TRP A 161 5.14 -11.19 -5.15
CA TRP A 161 4.50 -11.50 -3.87
C TRP A 161 5.04 -10.58 -2.79
N PHE A 162 4.16 -10.10 -1.95
CA PHE A 162 4.47 -9.24 -0.83
C PHE A 162 3.90 -9.86 0.43
N HIS A 163 4.64 -9.82 1.53
CA HIS A 163 4.13 -10.26 2.82
C HIS A 163 4.13 -9.10 3.80
N ASP A 164 3.04 -8.97 4.52
CA ASP A 164 2.99 -8.22 5.75
C ASP A 164 3.48 -9.13 6.86
N LEU A 165 4.55 -8.70 7.52
CA LEU A 165 5.17 -9.42 8.62
C LEU A 165 4.81 -8.75 9.94
N GLU A 166 4.62 -9.54 11.00
CA GLU A 166 4.41 -9.03 12.35
C GLU A 166 5.44 -9.59 13.33
N LEU A 167 5.83 -8.77 14.30
CA LEU A 167 6.53 -9.20 15.49
C LEU A 167 5.73 -8.73 16.70
N ARG A 168 5.18 -9.70 17.46
CA ARG A 168 4.41 -9.42 18.68
C ARG A 168 5.28 -9.47 19.90
N PHE A 169 5.09 -8.51 20.79
CA PHE A 169 5.80 -8.51 22.06
C PHE A 169 5.17 -9.48 23.05
N ALA A 170 6.00 -10.33 23.66
CA ALA A 170 5.58 -11.07 24.85
C ALA A 170 5.21 -10.09 25.98
N LYS A 171 4.30 -10.47 26.86
CA LYS A 171 3.99 -9.66 28.06
C LYS A 171 5.30 -9.43 28.81
N ARG A 172 5.61 -8.16 29.06
CA ARG A 172 6.85 -7.76 29.72
C ARG A 172 6.88 -8.27 31.16
N GLU A 173 7.94 -8.96 31.54
CA GLU A 173 8.25 -9.17 32.94
C GLU A 173 8.64 -7.81 33.56
N THR A 174 8.03 -7.48 34.69
CA THR A 174 8.32 -6.25 35.44
C THR A 174 9.77 -6.29 35.89
N GLY A 175 10.59 -5.33 35.46
CA GLY A 175 11.98 -5.19 35.91
C GLY A 175 13.08 -5.38 34.87
N SER A 176 12.73 -5.71 33.60
CA SER A 176 13.75 -5.76 32.54
C SER A 176 14.22 -4.34 32.16
N GLU A 177 15.54 -4.12 32.23
CA GLU A 177 16.15 -2.89 31.73
C GLU A 177 15.86 -2.71 30.22
N PRO A 178 15.71 -1.46 29.72
CA PRO A 178 15.54 -1.24 28.30
C PRO A 178 16.82 -1.64 27.56
N GLU A 179 16.70 -2.54 26.61
CA GLU A 179 17.78 -2.89 25.69
C GLU A 179 18.27 -1.65 24.94
N ARG A 180 19.60 -1.44 24.94
CA ARG A 180 20.23 -0.34 24.22
C ARG A 180 20.95 -0.87 23.00
N PHE A 181 20.40 -0.57 21.84
CA PHE A 181 21.03 -0.89 20.56
C PHE A 181 21.83 0.31 20.06
N THR A 182 23.12 0.11 19.87
CA THR A 182 24.07 1.14 19.39
C THR A 182 24.40 0.89 17.93
N LEU A 183 24.41 1.96 17.15
CA LEU A 183 24.90 1.91 15.77
C LEU A 183 26.38 1.50 15.74
N PRO A 184 26.84 0.91 14.63
CA PRO A 184 28.26 0.65 14.42
C PRO A 184 29.08 1.95 14.54
N THR A 185 30.37 1.82 14.87
CA THR A 185 31.29 2.98 14.96
C THR A 185 31.28 3.78 13.66
N GLY A 186 31.28 5.09 13.77
CA GLY A 186 31.23 6.01 12.63
C GLY A 186 29.83 6.39 12.17
N TYR A 187 28.78 5.91 12.86
CA TYR A 187 27.41 6.28 12.55
C TYR A 187 26.70 6.85 13.77
N THR A 188 25.87 7.85 13.52
CA THR A 188 25.01 8.48 14.53
C THR A 188 23.56 8.45 14.07
N ALA A 189 22.61 8.32 15.02
CA ALA A 189 21.19 8.43 14.72
C ALA A 189 20.61 9.69 15.34
N GLU A 190 19.74 10.35 14.61
CA GLU A 190 18.94 11.48 15.07
C GLU A 190 17.45 11.22 14.77
N PRO A 191 16.52 11.82 15.52
CA PRO A 191 15.11 11.72 15.23
C PRO A 191 14.80 12.24 13.81
N PHE A 192 13.86 11.58 13.12
CA PHE A 192 13.34 12.10 11.86
C PHE A 192 12.75 13.50 12.11
N SER A 193 13.15 14.44 11.28
CA SER A 193 12.64 15.81 11.32
C SER A 193 12.00 16.16 9.99
N SER A 194 10.80 16.73 10.04
CA SER A 194 10.16 17.30 8.86
C SER A 194 10.81 18.63 8.40
N ALA A 195 11.84 19.10 9.11
CA ALA A 195 12.52 20.35 8.76
C ALA A 195 13.28 20.29 7.43
N ASP A 196 13.68 19.09 6.99
CA ASP A 196 14.33 18.87 5.68
C ASP A 196 13.70 17.67 4.96
N PRO A 197 12.41 17.75 4.58
CA PRO A 197 11.70 16.64 3.94
C PRO A 197 12.27 16.31 2.55
N GLU A 198 12.84 17.28 1.84
CA GLU A 198 13.41 17.08 0.52
C GLU A 198 14.69 16.26 0.56
N ALA A 199 15.58 16.50 1.52
CA ALA A 199 16.79 15.68 1.69
C ALA A 199 16.44 14.22 1.98
N ILE A 200 15.39 13.96 2.79
CA ILE A 200 14.95 12.60 3.11
C ILE A 200 14.27 11.94 1.91
N ARG A 201 13.49 12.68 1.13
CA ARG A 201 12.95 12.17 -0.13
C ARG A 201 14.04 11.77 -1.11
N LEU A 202 15.07 12.59 -1.28
CA LEU A 202 16.23 12.27 -2.13
C LEU A 202 17.00 11.05 -1.62
N LEU A 203 17.17 10.93 -0.30
CA LEU A 203 17.75 9.75 0.34
C LEU A 203 16.88 8.50 0.09
N HIS A 204 15.56 8.61 0.19
CA HIS A 204 14.63 7.54 -0.15
C HIS A 204 14.85 7.08 -1.59
N ASN A 205 14.80 7.99 -2.54
CA ASN A 205 14.97 7.68 -3.96
C ASN A 205 16.33 6.99 -4.22
N ALA A 206 17.39 7.42 -3.57
CA ALA A 206 18.71 6.80 -3.68
C ALA A 206 18.76 5.40 -3.02
N CYS A 207 18.13 5.20 -1.87
CA CYS A 207 18.06 3.92 -1.18
C CYS A 207 17.29 2.85 -1.96
N PHE A 208 16.26 3.27 -2.72
CA PHE A 208 15.36 2.39 -3.45
C PHE A 208 15.58 2.40 -4.97
N ALA A 209 16.65 3.02 -5.46
CA ALA A 209 16.95 3.08 -6.89
C ALA A 209 17.08 1.70 -7.55
N ASP A 210 17.54 0.71 -6.80
CA ASP A 210 17.69 -0.70 -7.21
C ASP A 210 16.48 -1.58 -6.82
N HIS A 211 15.42 -0.98 -6.27
CA HIS A 211 14.23 -1.73 -5.86
C HIS A 211 13.27 -1.92 -7.04
N TRP A 212 12.72 -3.13 -7.17
CA TRP A 212 11.78 -3.47 -8.22
C TRP A 212 10.55 -2.54 -8.21
N GLY A 213 10.21 -2.01 -9.38
CA GLY A 213 9.04 -1.12 -9.54
C GLY A 213 9.22 0.30 -8.97
N SER A 214 10.39 0.64 -8.44
CA SER A 214 10.68 2.02 -8.01
C SER A 214 10.81 2.95 -9.21
N SER A 215 10.12 4.08 -9.15
CA SER A 215 10.22 5.19 -10.13
C SER A 215 10.75 6.48 -9.52
N GLY A 216 11.17 6.41 -8.25
CA GLY A 216 11.41 7.59 -7.44
C GLY A 216 10.10 8.26 -7.01
N MET A 217 10.14 9.01 -5.93
CA MET A 217 8.99 9.78 -5.44
C MET A 217 9.15 11.25 -5.76
N THR A 218 8.08 11.86 -6.28
CA THR A 218 8.00 13.32 -6.46
C THR A 218 7.81 14.01 -5.10
N PRO A 219 8.08 15.32 -4.97
CA PRO A 219 7.84 16.04 -3.71
C PRO A 219 6.37 15.96 -3.25
N THR A 220 5.42 16.02 -4.18
CA THR A 220 3.99 15.94 -3.89
C THR A 220 3.62 14.58 -3.29
N VAL A 221 3.95 13.49 -3.99
CA VAL A 221 3.68 12.12 -3.51
C VAL A 221 4.35 11.84 -2.17
N TRP A 222 5.61 12.30 -2.00
CA TRP A 222 6.32 12.16 -0.74
C TRP A 222 5.62 12.86 0.42
N HIS A 223 5.12 14.07 0.18
CA HIS A 223 4.40 14.83 1.19
C HIS A 223 3.07 14.16 1.57
N GLU A 224 2.28 13.78 0.59
CA GLU A 224 0.95 13.17 0.79
C GLU A 224 1.05 11.82 1.50
N GLU A 225 1.94 10.94 1.03
CA GLU A 225 2.03 9.57 1.57
C GLU A 225 2.74 9.47 2.93
N PHE A 226 3.72 10.33 3.22
CA PHE A 226 4.60 10.12 4.40
C PHE A 226 4.62 11.25 5.41
N LEU A 227 4.25 12.47 5.02
CA LEU A 227 4.32 13.62 5.92
C LEU A 227 2.94 14.09 6.37
N ALA A 228 1.99 14.17 5.45
CA ALA A 228 0.62 14.63 5.71
C ALA A 228 -0.34 13.48 6.04
N HIS A 229 0.06 12.22 5.86
CA HIS A 229 -0.76 11.06 6.16
C HIS A 229 -1.15 11.04 7.65
N GLU A 230 -2.43 10.81 7.95
CA GLU A 230 -2.99 10.83 9.33
C GLU A 230 -2.27 9.85 10.26
N GLY A 231 -1.87 8.69 9.73
CA GLY A 231 -1.13 7.66 10.44
C GLY A 231 0.35 7.96 10.65
N ALA A 232 0.94 8.99 10.03
CA ALA A 232 2.37 9.27 10.13
C ALA A 232 2.81 9.49 11.60
N ARG A 233 3.92 8.86 11.98
CA ARG A 233 4.49 8.96 13.33
C ARG A 233 5.97 9.37 13.25
N PRO A 234 6.27 10.61 12.82
CA PRO A 234 7.64 11.07 12.62
C PRO A 234 8.50 11.01 13.90
N ALA A 235 7.86 11.11 15.07
CA ALA A 235 8.54 10.95 16.34
C ALA A 235 9.19 9.56 16.52
N TYR A 236 8.74 8.53 15.81
CA TYR A 236 9.32 7.18 15.82
C TYR A 236 10.29 6.94 14.68
N GLY A 237 10.40 7.84 13.73
CA GLY A 237 11.35 7.78 12.64
C GLY A 237 12.77 8.19 13.09
N GLU A 238 13.78 7.65 12.42
CA GLU A 238 15.18 7.97 12.64
C GLU A 238 15.93 8.19 11.32
N ILE A 239 16.92 9.07 11.34
CA ILE A 239 17.89 9.27 10.26
C ILE A 239 19.26 8.87 10.78
N VAL A 240 20.04 8.15 9.97
CA VAL A 240 21.41 7.80 10.29
C VAL A 240 22.36 8.62 9.43
N ARG A 241 23.37 9.22 10.09
CA ARG A 241 24.45 9.95 9.44
C ARG A 241 25.79 9.25 9.62
N ASP A 242 26.65 9.37 8.64
CA ASP A 242 28.02 8.92 8.71
C ASP A 242 28.95 9.97 9.38
N GLU A 243 30.26 9.69 9.46
CA GLU A 243 31.26 10.58 10.07
C GLU A 243 31.38 11.93 9.36
N ARG A 244 30.94 12.05 8.12
CA ARG A 244 30.95 13.32 7.37
C ARG A 244 29.69 14.14 7.62
N GLY A 245 28.71 13.57 8.33
CA GLY A 245 27.38 14.15 8.54
C GLY A 245 26.41 13.90 7.41
N ASP A 246 26.78 13.09 6.41
CA ASP A 246 25.88 12.74 5.31
C ASP A 246 24.78 11.76 5.78
N ALA A 247 23.53 12.01 5.42
CA ALA A 247 22.42 11.10 5.69
C ALA A 247 22.55 9.84 4.80
N ILE A 248 22.65 8.65 5.41
CA ILE A 248 22.94 7.39 4.70
C ILE A 248 21.89 6.32 4.90
N ALA A 249 21.03 6.46 5.89
CA ALA A 249 19.91 5.58 6.15
C ALA A 249 18.79 6.32 6.87
N TYR A 250 17.58 5.80 6.78
CA TYR A 250 16.43 6.37 7.46
C TYR A 250 15.36 5.29 7.71
N GLN A 251 14.46 5.57 8.64
CA GLN A 251 13.26 4.80 8.91
C GLN A 251 12.08 5.74 9.08
N LEU A 252 10.96 5.40 8.43
CA LEU A 252 9.66 6.02 8.63
C LEU A 252 8.71 5.07 9.33
N THR A 253 7.80 5.64 10.09
CA THR A 253 6.87 4.89 10.93
C THR A 253 5.46 5.43 10.77
N THR A 254 4.52 4.51 10.66
CA THR A 254 3.09 4.79 10.58
C THR A 254 2.33 3.98 11.66
N GLU A 255 1.22 4.48 12.12
CA GLU A 255 0.25 3.78 12.96
C GLU A 255 -1.12 3.86 12.26
N PHE A 256 -1.83 2.74 12.22
CA PHE A 256 -3.15 2.65 11.59
C PHE A 256 -4.22 2.41 12.68
N PRO A 257 -4.82 3.48 13.24
CA PRO A 257 -5.82 3.35 14.31
C PRO A 257 -7.04 2.51 13.91
N GLN A 258 -7.39 2.49 12.63
CA GLN A 258 -8.48 1.68 12.08
C GLN A 258 -8.24 0.17 12.20
N ASP A 259 -6.99 -0.27 12.32
CA ASP A 259 -6.62 -1.68 12.46
C ASP A 259 -6.64 -2.17 13.92
N LEU A 260 -6.82 -1.28 14.89
CA LEU A 260 -6.73 -1.59 16.32
C LEU A 260 -7.57 -2.81 16.74
N ALA A 261 -8.78 -2.94 16.19
CA ALA A 261 -9.69 -4.04 16.53
C ALA A 261 -9.26 -5.40 15.96
N THR A 262 -8.40 -5.43 14.95
CA THR A 262 -8.00 -6.62 14.21
C THR A 262 -6.55 -7.02 14.45
N THR A 263 -5.67 -6.04 14.57
CA THR A 263 -4.23 -6.25 14.77
C THR A 263 -3.77 -5.96 16.20
N GLY A 264 -4.56 -5.26 17.02
CA GLY A 264 -4.09 -4.63 18.25
C GLY A 264 -3.29 -3.36 17.95
N ARG A 265 -2.73 -2.74 18.99
CA ARG A 265 -1.97 -1.51 18.85
C ARG A 265 -0.57 -1.78 18.30
N MET A 266 -0.41 -1.69 16.99
CA MET A 266 0.82 -1.98 16.26
C MET A 266 1.43 -0.70 15.69
N LEU A 267 2.78 -0.63 15.67
CA LEU A 267 3.50 0.33 14.82
C LEU A 267 3.91 -0.34 13.51
N TRP A 268 3.91 0.41 12.43
CA TRP A 268 4.45 -0.04 11.15
C TRP A 268 5.79 0.62 10.84
N ILE A 269 6.79 -0.20 10.49
CA ILE A 269 7.95 0.28 9.75
C ILE A 269 7.50 0.42 8.29
N ASP A 270 7.11 1.63 7.93
CA ASP A 270 6.61 1.92 6.60
C ASP A 270 7.72 1.90 5.56
N LYS A 271 8.81 2.59 5.85
CA LYS A 271 10.02 2.57 5.01
C LYS A 271 11.27 2.43 5.86
N LEU A 272 12.18 1.60 5.39
CA LEU A 272 13.53 1.44 5.94
C LEU A 272 14.50 1.43 4.76
N GLY A 273 15.32 2.46 4.63
CA GLY A 273 16.29 2.61 3.56
C GLY A 273 17.71 2.70 4.09
N VAL A 274 18.65 2.02 3.43
CA VAL A 274 20.10 2.16 3.64
C VAL A 274 20.76 2.28 2.28
N LEU A 275 21.55 3.32 2.05
CA LEU A 275 22.32 3.51 0.81
C LEU A 275 23.17 2.27 0.51
N ALA A 276 23.22 1.87 -0.75
CA ALA A 276 23.86 0.63 -1.20
C ALA A 276 25.29 0.45 -0.65
N GLN A 277 26.10 1.51 -0.66
CA GLN A 277 27.49 1.49 -0.16
C GLN A 277 27.62 1.34 1.36
N HIS A 278 26.53 1.50 2.12
CA HIS A 278 26.49 1.35 3.57
C HIS A 278 25.75 0.08 4.03
N ARG A 279 25.21 -0.72 3.09
CA ARG A 279 24.54 -2.00 3.40
C ARG A 279 25.55 -3.04 3.97
N GLY A 280 25.01 -4.06 4.64
CA GLY A 280 25.82 -5.15 5.22
C GLY A 280 26.62 -4.78 6.49
N ARG A 281 26.48 -3.56 7.01
CA ARG A 281 27.18 -3.07 8.20
C ARG A 281 26.34 -3.11 9.49
N GLY A 282 25.16 -3.73 9.48
CA GLY A 282 24.29 -3.83 10.65
C GLY A 282 23.35 -2.63 10.89
N ILE A 283 23.44 -1.55 10.10
CA ILE A 283 22.66 -0.31 10.31
C ILE A 283 21.16 -0.59 10.31
N GLY A 284 20.64 -1.31 9.29
CA GLY A 284 19.22 -1.64 9.20
C GLY A 284 18.73 -2.50 10.37
N THR A 285 19.55 -3.49 10.81
CA THR A 285 19.25 -4.32 11.97
C THR A 285 19.11 -3.44 13.21
N THR A 286 20.09 -2.58 13.46
CA THR A 286 20.09 -1.69 14.64
C THR A 286 18.91 -0.72 14.64
N LEU A 287 18.53 -0.16 13.48
CA LEU A 287 17.33 0.69 13.37
C LEU A 287 16.06 -0.05 13.77
N ILE A 288 15.89 -1.29 13.27
CA ILE A 288 14.73 -2.12 13.62
C ILE A 288 14.71 -2.44 15.12
N GLU A 289 15.83 -2.89 15.68
CA GLU A 289 15.94 -3.23 17.11
C GLU A 289 15.64 -2.03 18.01
N ARG A 290 16.18 -0.85 17.67
CA ARG A 290 15.87 0.41 18.37
C ARG A 290 14.39 0.75 18.29
N HIS A 291 13.78 0.56 17.11
CA HIS A 291 12.35 0.79 16.90
C HIS A 291 11.51 -0.17 17.73
N LEU A 292 11.84 -1.46 17.74
CA LEU A 292 11.17 -2.49 18.56
C LEU A 292 11.25 -2.15 20.06
N ALA A 293 12.43 -1.77 20.55
CA ALA A 293 12.64 -1.36 21.94
C ALA A 293 11.80 -0.13 22.32
N ARG A 294 11.71 0.84 21.40
CA ARG A 294 10.91 2.04 21.60
C ARG A 294 9.41 1.75 21.59
N ALA A 295 8.93 0.98 20.60
CA ALA A 295 7.53 0.57 20.51
C ALA A 295 7.09 -0.19 21.77
N ARG A 296 7.91 -1.14 22.25
CA ARG A 296 7.66 -1.89 23.49
C ARG A 296 7.58 -0.98 24.71
N ARG A 297 8.52 -0.03 24.85
CA ARG A 297 8.52 0.94 25.96
C ARG A 297 7.25 1.78 25.98
N ASP A 298 6.76 2.18 24.82
CA ASP A 298 5.63 3.10 24.66
C ASP A 298 4.27 2.35 24.60
N GLY A 299 4.27 1.05 24.92
CA GLY A 299 3.06 0.25 25.17
C GLY A 299 2.38 -0.27 23.91
N TYR A 300 3.09 -0.35 22.78
CA TYR A 300 2.60 -1.07 21.60
C TYR A 300 2.64 -2.58 21.84
N GLU A 301 1.78 -3.30 21.16
CA GLU A 301 1.68 -4.76 21.24
C GLU A 301 2.67 -5.46 20.30
N GLY A 302 3.21 -4.73 19.34
CA GLY A 302 4.17 -5.23 18.37
C GLY A 302 4.48 -4.24 17.27
N VAL A 303 5.18 -4.73 16.26
CA VAL A 303 5.57 -3.96 15.06
C VAL A 303 5.24 -4.80 13.82
N MET A 304 4.79 -4.12 12.78
CA MET A 304 4.51 -4.69 11.46
C MET A 304 5.39 -4.02 10.39
N LEU A 305 5.56 -4.69 9.27
CA LEU A 305 6.20 -4.15 8.07
C LEU A 305 5.77 -4.95 6.83
N GLY A 306 5.80 -4.30 5.67
CA GLY A 306 5.63 -4.96 4.38
C GLY A 306 6.97 -5.33 3.75
N VAL A 307 7.06 -6.49 3.09
CA VAL A 307 8.27 -6.92 2.39
C VAL A 307 7.95 -7.58 1.05
N ASP A 308 8.77 -7.27 0.05
CA ASP A 308 8.82 -7.98 -1.21
C ASP A 308 9.55 -9.32 -1.01
N THR A 309 8.87 -10.44 -1.25
CA THR A 309 9.43 -11.79 -1.03
C THR A 309 10.63 -12.11 -1.93
N ALA A 310 10.75 -11.43 -3.07
CA ALA A 310 11.87 -11.56 -4.00
C ALA A 310 12.89 -10.41 -3.87
N SER A 311 12.92 -9.70 -2.73
CA SER A 311 13.88 -8.64 -2.48
C SER A 311 15.33 -9.13 -2.58
N LEU A 312 16.13 -8.48 -3.41
CA LEU A 312 17.55 -8.80 -3.61
C LEU A 312 18.43 -8.38 -2.41
N THR A 313 17.93 -7.56 -1.51
CA THR A 313 18.68 -7.03 -0.37
C THR A 313 18.86 -8.02 0.79
N GLY A 314 18.21 -9.17 0.73
CA GLY A 314 18.19 -10.16 1.83
C GLY A 314 17.33 -9.72 3.03
N ALA A 315 16.46 -8.74 2.87
CA ALA A 315 15.60 -8.20 3.91
C ALA A 315 14.72 -9.28 4.58
N ASN A 316 14.18 -10.21 3.79
CA ASN A 316 13.39 -11.33 4.31
C ASN A 316 14.13 -12.13 5.41
N LYS A 317 15.39 -12.51 5.14
CA LYS A 317 16.22 -13.25 6.11
C LYS A 317 16.56 -12.40 7.35
N LEU A 318 16.69 -11.10 7.18
CA LEU A 318 16.91 -10.18 8.29
C LEU A 318 15.69 -10.15 9.22
N TYR A 319 14.49 -9.97 8.67
CA TYR A 319 13.25 -9.90 9.44
C TYR A 319 12.94 -11.23 10.16
N GLU A 320 13.11 -12.36 9.47
CA GLU A 320 12.96 -13.69 10.05
C GLU A 320 13.92 -13.90 11.23
N ARG A 321 15.21 -13.52 11.10
CA ARG A 321 16.21 -13.63 12.18
C ARG A 321 15.88 -12.75 13.39
N ILE A 322 15.25 -11.59 13.19
CA ILE A 322 14.79 -10.70 14.28
C ILE A 322 13.55 -11.29 14.97
N GLY A 323 12.81 -12.17 14.27
CA GLY A 323 11.63 -12.85 14.83
C GLY A 323 10.29 -12.38 14.23
N PHE A 324 10.31 -11.66 13.12
CA PHE A 324 9.09 -11.37 12.37
C PHE A 324 8.55 -12.62 11.71
N THR A 325 7.24 -12.75 11.68
CA THR A 325 6.50 -13.86 11.05
C THR A 325 5.47 -13.33 10.06
N PRO A 326 5.18 -14.06 8.96
CA PRO A 326 4.16 -13.67 8.00
C PRO A 326 2.77 -13.60 8.65
N ARG A 327 2.04 -12.52 8.37
CA ARG A 327 0.66 -12.28 8.83
C ARG A 327 -0.35 -12.35 7.69
N TYR A 328 -0.04 -11.72 6.57
CA TYR A 328 -0.86 -11.69 5.37
C TYR A 328 0.02 -11.63 4.13
N GLY A 329 -0.44 -12.23 3.03
CA GLY A 329 0.28 -12.24 1.76
C GLY A 329 -0.54 -11.60 0.65
N GLY A 330 0.12 -10.82 -0.20
CA GLY A 330 -0.46 -10.20 -1.39
C GLY A 330 0.27 -10.60 -2.66
N VAL A 331 -0.47 -10.71 -3.75
CA VAL A 331 0.05 -11.02 -5.09
C VAL A 331 -0.22 -9.86 -6.03
N ARG A 332 0.84 -9.35 -6.65
CA ARG A 332 0.76 -8.35 -7.71
C ARG A 332 0.54 -9.02 -9.05
N TYR A 333 -0.46 -8.56 -9.76
CA TYR A 333 -0.79 -8.95 -11.14
C TYR A 333 -0.46 -7.83 -12.11
N ILE A 334 -0.12 -8.19 -13.35
CA ILE A 334 0.18 -7.24 -14.42
C ILE A 334 -0.41 -7.70 -15.76
N LEU A 335 -0.85 -6.73 -16.55
CA LEU A 335 -1.05 -6.83 -17.99
C LEU A 335 -0.08 -5.88 -18.69
N GLY A 336 0.58 -6.36 -19.76
CA GLY A 336 1.67 -5.68 -20.45
C GLY A 336 3.03 -6.32 -20.13
N ASP A 337 4.10 -5.78 -20.73
CA ASP A 337 5.45 -6.33 -20.54
C ASP A 337 6.04 -5.89 -19.19
N ALA A 338 6.44 -6.87 -18.40
CA ALA A 338 6.97 -6.67 -17.04
C ALA A 338 8.48 -6.35 -17.03
N ASN A 339 9.00 -5.66 -18.04
CA ASN A 339 10.41 -5.25 -18.05
C ASN A 339 10.67 -4.14 -17.00
N PHE A 340 10.53 -4.52 -15.73
CA PHE A 340 11.02 -3.75 -14.58
C PHE A 340 12.44 -4.22 -14.23
N SER A 341 13.38 -4.03 -15.18
CA SER A 341 14.81 -4.22 -14.90
C SER A 341 15.38 -2.98 -14.23
#